data_b09b7399b1bb25c8f3bc340673f573ba
#
_entry.id   b09b7399b1bb25c8f3bc340673f573ba
#
_cell.length_a   1.000
_cell.length_b   1.000
_cell.length_c   1.000
_cell.angle_alpha   90.00
_cell.angle_beta   90.00
_cell.angle_gamma   90.00
#
_symmetry.space_group_name_H-M   'P 1'
#
loop_
_entity.id
_entity.type
_entity.pdbx_description
1 polymer ?
#
loop_
_entity_poly.entity_id
_entity_poly.type
_entity_poly.pdbx_seq_one_letter_code
_entity_poly.pdbx_strand_id
1 'polypeptide(L)'
;MRQFFITTLLLLCCVSLKAQEVVRHTFHYATHQGEELYLDRYMVEDQTTEPRPCMIFAFGGGFVRGERDHEYYKIYFDELAKRGIVAVSIDYRLGLSQLTKRRGIRAMIGLMDNAVNIAVEDIYAATNYVLANAEAWGVDTSKIMLSGSRAGAIPALQA
;
A
#
# COMPACT_ATOMS: atom_id res chain seq x y z
N MET A 1 52.55 -6.00 -19.01
CA MET A 1 51.89 -6.46 -17.78
C MET A 1 50.94 -5.42 -17.15
N ARG A 2 51.32 -4.14 -17.02
CA ARG A 2 50.44 -3.08 -16.43
C ARG A 2 49.10 -2.84 -17.20
N GLN A 3 49.12 -2.95 -18.54
CA GLN A 3 47.91 -2.75 -19.35
C GLN A 3 46.90 -3.90 -19.24
N PHE A 4 47.35 -5.12 -19.03
CA PHE A 4 46.47 -6.28 -18.81
C PHE A 4 45.71 -6.20 -17.49
N PHE A 5 46.31 -5.65 -16.43
CA PHE A 5 45.63 -5.45 -15.14
C PHE A 5 44.53 -4.39 -15.20
N ILE A 6 44.69 -3.34 -15.98
CA ILE A 6 43.70 -2.26 -16.12
C ILE A 6 42.49 -2.75 -16.91
N THR A 7 42.71 -3.58 -17.95
CA THR A 7 41.62 -4.13 -18.76
C THR A 7 40.79 -5.16 -17.97
N THR A 8 41.43 -5.96 -17.12
CA THR A 8 40.74 -6.93 -16.25
C THR A 8 39.96 -6.24 -15.14
N LEU A 9 40.46 -5.13 -14.61
CA LEU A 9 39.76 -4.34 -13.58
C LEU A 9 38.54 -3.62 -14.15
N LEU A 10 38.57 -3.17 -15.41
CA LEU A 10 37.43 -2.56 -16.11
C LEU A 10 36.35 -3.60 -16.47
N LEU A 11 36.71 -4.85 -16.74
CA LEU A 11 35.75 -5.91 -17.01
C LEU A 11 35.01 -6.40 -15.75
N LEU A 12 35.66 -6.27 -14.57
CA LEU A 12 35.00 -6.65 -13.30
C LEU A 12 33.97 -5.61 -12.80
N CYS A 13 33.96 -4.40 -13.36
CA CYS A 13 33.07 -3.32 -12.99
C CYS A 13 31.71 -3.35 -13.76
N CYS A 14 31.56 -4.30 -14.69
CA CYS A 14 30.24 -4.63 -15.27
C CYS A 14 29.45 -5.55 -14.32
N VAL A 15 29.33 -5.18 -13.04
CA VAL A 15 28.29 -5.72 -12.16
C VAL A 15 26.97 -5.25 -12.75
N SER A 16 26.25 -6.19 -13.32
CA SER A 16 24.93 -5.98 -13.91
C SER A 16 24.07 -5.22 -12.91
N LEU A 17 23.83 -3.93 -13.15
CA LEU A 17 22.73 -3.19 -12.58
C LEU A 17 21.45 -3.86 -13.12
N LYS A 18 21.03 -4.97 -12.50
CA LYS A 18 19.70 -5.48 -12.71
C LYS A 18 18.77 -4.36 -12.25
N ALA A 19 18.02 -3.78 -13.18
CA ALA A 19 16.93 -2.90 -12.82
C ALA A 19 16.05 -3.67 -11.80
N GLN A 20 15.85 -3.08 -10.63
CA GLN A 20 14.98 -3.68 -9.61
C GLN A 20 13.56 -3.63 -10.15
N GLU A 21 13.07 -4.77 -10.62
CA GLU A 21 11.71 -4.91 -11.11
C GLU A 21 10.76 -4.95 -9.92
N VAL A 22 9.80 -4.03 -9.90
CA VAL A 22 8.73 -4.01 -8.89
C VAL A 22 7.61 -4.91 -9.37
N VAL A 23 7.23 -5.86 -8.53
CA VAL A 23 6.13 -6.79 -8.79
C VAL A 23 4.92 -6.39 -7.96
N ARG A 24 3.75 -6.36 -8.62
CA ARG A 24 2.46 -6.13 -7.98
C ARG A 24 1.68 -7.44 -7.89
N HIS A 25 1.22 -7.77 -6.70
CA HIS A 25 0.29 -8.87 -6.46
C HIS A 25 -0.97 -8.36 -5.76
N THR A 26 -2.12 -8.81 -6.23
CA THR A 26 -3.44 -8.48 -5.66
C THR A 26 -3.93 -9.63 -4.78
N PHE A 27 -4.44 -9.30 -3.59
CA PHE A 27 -4.97 -10.26 -2.63
C PHE A 27 -6.34 -9.81 -2.15
N HIS A 28 -7.26 -10.77 -2.02
CA HIS A 28 -8.52 -10.58 -1.30
C HIS A 28 -8.24 -10.65 0.20
N TYR A 29 -8.52 -9.58 0.96
CA TYR A 29 -8.17 -9.53 2.36
C TYR A 29 -9.37 -9.59 3.31
N ALA A 30 -10.56 -9.18 2.86
CA ALA A 30 -11.80 -9.25 3.64
C ALA A 30 -13.04 -9.22 2.75
N THR A 31 -14.15 -9.65 3.32
CA THR A 31 -15.50 -9.41 2.78
C THR A 31 -16.36 -8.83 3.89
N HIS A 32 -16.75 -7.58 3.77
CA HIS A 32 -17.58 -6.89 4.75
C HIS A 32 -18.92 -6.48 4.13
N GLN A 33 -20.03 -6.93 4.73
CA GLN A 33 -21.38 -6.63 4.28
C GLN A 33 -21.65 -7.01 2.80
N GLY A 34 -20.97 -8.05 2.30
CA GLY A 34 -21.09 -8.52 0.92
C GLY A 34 -20.21 -7.78 -0.08
N GLU A 35 -19.42 -6.80 0.35
CA GLU A 35 -18.41 -6.12 -0.45
C GLU A 35 -17.06 -6.81 -0.28
N GLU A 36 -16.47 -7.28 -1.38
CA GLU A 36 -15.14 -7.86 -1.40
C GLU A 36 -14.08 -6.76 -1.42
N LEU A 37 -13.10 -6.86 -0.52
CA LEU A 37 -12.04 -5.88 -0.36
C LEU A 37 -10.69 -6.51 -0.71
N TYR A 38 -9.96 -5.83 -1.58
CA TYR A 38 -8.67 -6.27 -2.08
C TYR A 38 -7.56 -5.31 -1.66
N LEU A 39 -6.35 -5.83 -1.63
CA LEU A 39 -5.14 -5.04 -1.50
C LEU A 39 -4.15 -5.40 -2.60
N ASP A 40 -3.33 -4.42 -2.99
CA ASP A 40 -2.21 -4.59 -3.90
C ASP A 40 -0.91 -4.43 -3.11
N ARG A 41 -0.07 -5.45 -3.14
CA ARG A 41 1.29 -5.42 -2.61
C ARG A 41 2.28 -5.11 -3.72
N TYR A 42 3.11 -4.10 -3.52
CA TYR A 42 4.22 -3.71 -4.39
C TYR A 42 5.54 -3.97 -3.66
N MET A 43 6.40 -4.76 -4.26
CA MET A 43 7.74 -5.02 -3.72
C MET A 43 8.70 -5.44 -4.82
N VAL A 44 10.00 -5.27 -4.58
CA VAL A 44 11.02 -5.91 -5.40
C VAL A 44 11.19 -7.35 -4.92
N GLU A 45 11.04 -8.30 -5.83
CA GLU A 45 11.31 -9.71 -5.55
C GLU A 45 12.81 -9.96 -5.78
N ASP A 46 13.55 -9.89 -4.72
CA ASP A 46 14.98 -10.22 -4.67
C ASP A 46 15.24 -11.34 -3.65
N GLN A 47 16.49 -11.73 -3.49
CA GLN A 47 16.89 -12.78 -2.57
C GLN A 47 17.27 -12.24 -1.18
N THR A 48 16.84 -11.03 -0.83
CA THR A 48 17.13 -10.51 0.51
C THR A 48 16.36 -11.29 1.57
N THR A 49 17.05 -11.65 2.64
CA THR A 49 16.45 -12.31 3.82
C THR A 49 16.14 -11.31 4.93
N GLU A 50 16.55 -10.05 4.76
CA GLU A 50 16.31 -9.00 5.75
C GLU A 50 14.85 -8.56 5.71
N PRO A 51 14.15 -8.57 6.85
CA PRO A 51 12.77 -8.10 6.93
C PRO A 51 12.68 -6.60 6.59
N ARG A 52 11.67 -6.23 5.81
CA ARG A 52 11.47 -4.89 5.26
C ARG A 52 10.37 -4.14 5.98
N PRO A 53 10.49 -2.83 6.15
CA PRO A 53 9.36 -2.02 6.60
C PRO A 53 8.20 -2.14 5.61
N CYS A 54 6.98 -2.00 6.12
CA CYS A 54 5.76 -2.04 5.32
C CYS A 54 4.96 -0.75 5.50
N MET A 55 4.43 -0.21 4.40
CA MET A 55 3.50 0.91 4.41
C MET A 55 2.15 0.46 3.86
N ILE A 56 1.10 0.59 4.67
CA ILE A 56 -0.29 0.35 4.27
C ILE A 56 -0.92 1.70 3.94
N PHE A 57 -1.45 1.83 2.73
CA PHE A 57 -1.93 3.09 2.16
C PHE A 57 -3.42 3.03 1.83
N ALA A 58 -4.18 4.02 2.35
CA ALA A 58 -5.57 4.26 2.02
C ALA A 58 -5.69 5.44 1.05
N PHE A 59 -6.34 5.24 -0.09
CA PHE A 59 -6.51 6.27 -1.11
C PHE A 59 -7.48 7.39 -0.69
N GLY A 60 -7.40 8.53 -1.37
CA GLY A 60 -8.32 9.65 -1.19
C GLY A 60 -9.52 9.56 -2.11
N GLY A 61 -10.56 10.32 -1.80
CA GLY A 61 -11.77 10.39 -2.65
C GLY A 61 -13.03 10.81 -1.91
N GLY A 62 -12.88 11.30 -0.67
CA GLY A 62 -13.98 11.85 0.14
C GLY A 62 -14.98 10.80 0.61
N PHE A 63 -14.58 9.53 0.70
CA PHE A 63 -15.44 8.38 0.99
C PHE A 63 -16.57 8.17 -0.02
N VAL A 64 -16.48 8.81 -1.19
CA VAL A 64 -17.49 8.76 -2.27
C VAL A 64 -16.98 7.97 -3.46
N ARG A 65 -15.67 8.06 -3.74
CA ARG A 65 -15.00 7.47 -4.90
C ARG A 65 -13.52 7.26 -4.61
N GLY A 66 -12.85 6.58 -5.51
CA GLY A 66 -11.42 6.30 -5.47
C GLY A 66 -11.16 4.81 -5.65
N GLU A 67 -9.93 4.46 -5.88
CA GLU A 67 -9.48 3.09 -6.12
C GLU A 67 -8.03 2.93 -5.65
N ARG A 68 -7.68 1.74 -5.14
CA ARG A 68 -6.34 1.42 -4.64
C ARG A 68 -5.28 1.42 -5.72
N ASP A 69 -5.66 1.11 -6.97
CA ASP A 69 -4.74 0.91 -8.09
C ASP A 69 -4.73 2.09 -9.09
N HIS A 70 -5.16 3.27 -8.65
CA HIS A 70 -5.13 4.46 -9.48
C HIS A 70 -3.70 4.78 -9.93
N GLU A 71 -3.50 5.05 -11.23
CA GLU A 71 -2.19 5.27 -11.86
C GLU A 71 -1.32 6.31 -11.13
N TYR A 72 -1.95 7.34 -10.59
CA TYR A 72 -1.25 8.39 -9.84
C TYR A 72 -0.47 7.86 -8.64
N TYR A 73 -0.95 6.80 -7.98
CA TYR A 73 -0.29 6.22 -6.81
C TYR A 73 0.74 5.15 -7.16
N LYS A 74 0.63 4.51 -8.33
CA LYS A 74 1.55 3.43 -8.75
C LYS A 74 3.00 3.87 -8.74
N ILE A 75 3.29 5.06 -9.29
CA ILE A 75 4.66 5.62 -9.32
C ILE A 75 5.21 5.75 -7.89
N TYR A 76 4.37 6.19 -6.95
CA TYR A 76 4.76 6.32 -5.55
C TYR A 76 5.05 4.96 -4.90
N PHE A 77 4.23 3.95 -5.15
CA PHE A 77 4.43 2.61 -4.63
C PHE A 77 5.67 1.93 -5.23
N ASP A 78 5.91 2.11 -6.53
CA ASP A 78 7.11 1.62 -7.21
C ASP A 78 8.38 2.22 -6.60
N GLU A 79 8.38 3.52 -6.30
CA GLU A 79 9.51 4.19 -5.68
C GLU A 79 9.76 3.73 -4.24
N LEU A 80 8.72 3.43 -3.47
CA LEU A 80 8.86 2.84 -2.14
C LEU A 80 9.44 1.42 -2.23
N ALA A 81 8.91 0.60 -3.14
CA ALA A 81 9.37 -0.77 -3.33
C ALA A 81 10.85 -0.82 -3.73
N LYS A 82 11.31 0.05 -4.64
CA LYS A 82 12.72 0.19 -5.03
C LYS A 82 13.63 0.61 -3.86
N ARG A 83 13.08 1.26 -2.84
CA ARG A 83 13.80 1.63 -1.61
C ARG A 83 13.71 0.56 -0.51
N GLY A 84 13.23 -0.63 -0.84
CA GLY A 84 13.12 -1.75 0.10
C GLY A 84 11.94 -1.65 1.06
N ILE A 85 10.91 -0.85 0.76
CA ILE A 85 9.68 -0.76 1.54
C ILE A 85 8.60 -1.56 0.85
N VAL A 86 7.97 -2.51 1.53
CA VAL A 86 6.77 -3.18 1.01
C VAL A 86 5.61 -2.19 1.04
N ALA A 87 5.12 -1.77 -0.13
CA ALA A 87 3.98 -0.87 -0.21
C ALA A 87 2.70 -1.68 -0.45
N VAL A 88 1.69 -1.44 0.37
CA VAL A 88 0.39 -2.10 0.32
C VAL A 88 -0.69 -1.05 0.14
N SER A 89 -1.35 -1.03 -1.01
CA SER A 89 -2.51 -0.17 -1.25
C SER A 89 -3.79 -0.96 -1.07
N ILE A 90 -4.73 -0.44 -0.30
CA ILE A 90 -5.94 -1.17 0.08
C ILE A 90 -7.21 -0.56 -0.51
N ASP A 91 -8.19 -1.42 -0.84
CA ASP A 91 -9.57 -1.00 -0.90
C ASP A 91 -10.08 -0.72 0.52
N TYR A 92 -11.06 0.13 0.63
CA TYR A 92 -11.89 0.27 1.83
C TYR A 92 -13.29 0.72 1.41
N ARG A 93 -14.31 0.37 2.18
CA ARG A 93 -15.70 0.68 1.87
C ARG A 93 -15.94 2.19 1.84
N LEU A 94 -16.53 2.64 0.74
CA LEU A 94 -16.85 4.05 0.51
C LEU A 94 -18.19 4.40 1.14
N GLY A 95 -18.21 4.67 2.42
CA GLY A 95 -19.43 4.87 3.21
C GLY A 95 -20.35 6.02 2.76
N LEU A 96 -19.87 6.87 1.84
CA LEU A 96 -20.66 7.97 1.26
C LEU A 96 -20.98 7.79 -0.23
N SER A 97 -20.59 6.67 -0.85
CA SER A 97 -20.76 6.42 -2.30
C SER A 97 -22.23 6.43 -2.75
N GLN A 98 -23.15 6.04 -1.87
CA GLN A 98 -24.61 5.98 -2.12
C GLN A 98 -25.35 7.28 -1.78
N LEU A 99 -24.63 8.35 -1.40
CA LEU A 99 -25.29 9.61 -1.05
C LEU A 99 -25.82 10.34 -2.27
N THR A 100 -27.09 10.12 -2.56
CA THR A 100 -27.87 10.96 -3.47
C THR A 100 -28.54 12.09 -2.72
N LYS A 101 -28.08 13.34 -2.99
CA LYS A 101 -28.74 14.64 -2.79
C LYS A 101 -29.22 15.09 -1.39
N ARG A 102 -28.79 16.34 -1.07
CA ARG A 102 -29.35 17.30 -0.08
C ARG A 102 -29.81 16.73 1.27
N ARG A 103 -28.85 16.42 2.12
CA ARG A 103 -29.09 16.24 3.56
C ARG A 103 -28.55 17.44 4.32
N GLY A 104 -29.20 17.85 5.42
CA GLY A 104 -28.74 18.95 6.26
C GLY A 104 -27.37 18.65 6.89
N ILE A 105 -26.64 19.70 7.31
CA ILE A 105 -25.27 19.62 7.84
C ILE A 105 -25.12 18.57 8.96
N ARG A 106 -26.09 18.48 9.88
CA ARG A 106 -26.04 17.49 10.99
C ARG A 106 -26.07 16.04 10.48
N ALA A 107 -26.90 15.77 9.47
CA ALA A 107 -26.95 14.44 8.85
C ALA A 107 -25.64 14.12 8.11
N MET A 108 -25.02 15.12 7.50
CA MET A 108 -23.72 14.97 6.82
C MET A 108 -22.60 14.63 7.82
N ILE A 109 -22.56 15.26 8.98
CA ILE A 109 -21.56 14.96 10.03
C ILE A 109 -21.68 13.51 10.48
N GLY A 110 -22.89 13.05 10.85
CA GLY A 110 -23.09 11.66 11.31
C GLY A 110 -22.76 10.62 10.23
N LEU A 111 -23.01 10.95 8.96
CA LEU A 111 -22.64 10.07 7.84
C LEU A 111 -21.12 10.04 7.61
N MET A 112 -20.43 11.17 7.84
CA MET A 112 -18.97 11.23 7.75
C MET A 112 -18.33 10.39 8.85
N ASP A 113 -18.78 10.51 10.11
CA ASP A 113 -18.29 9.69 11.22
C ASP A 113 -18.46 8.20 10.92
N ASN A 114 -19.64 7.81 10.42
CA ASN A 114 -19.89 6.42 10.05
C ASN A 114 -18.96 5.95 8.92
N ALA A 115 -18.75 6.78 7.89
CA ALA A 115 -17.85 6.45 6.78
C ALA A 115 -16.39 6.30 7.25
N VAL A 116 -15.94 7.14 8.17
CA VAL A 116 -14.61 7.02 8.78
C VAL A 116 -14.50 5.73 9.59
N ASN A 117 -15.48 5.41 10.44
CA ASN A 117 -15.46 4.19 11.26
C ASN A 117 -15.42 2.92 10.41
N ILE A 118 -16.20 2.88 9.33
CA ILE A 118 -16.18 1.78 8.36
C ILE A 118 -14.80 1.63 7.72
N ALA A 119 -14.18 2.73 7.32
CA ALA A 119 -12.85 2.72 6.72
C ALA A 119 -11.76 2.30 7.73
N VAL A 120 -11.88 2.70 9.01
CA VAL A 120 -11.00 2.25 10.11
C VAL A 120 -11.10 0.74 10.29
N GLU A 121 -12.31 0.18 10.31
CA GLU A 121 -12.53 -1.27 10.39
C GLU A 121 -11.81 -2.02 9.25
N ASP A 122 -11.90 -1.50 8.03
CA ASP A 122 -11.28 -2.10 6.85
C ASP A 122 -9.75 -1.96 6.89
N ILE A 123 -9.21 -0.85 7.39
CA ILE A 123 -7.75 -0.69 7.62
C ILE A 123 -7.24 -1.69 8.65
N TYR A 124 -7.98 -1.93 9.75
CA TYR A 124 -7.62 -2.97 10.71
C TYR A 124 -7.62 -4.36 10.07
N ALA A 125 -8.63 -4.68 9.28
CA ALA A 125 -8.71 -5.96 8.57
C ALA A 125 -7.51 -6.14 7.61
N ALA A 126 -7.17 -5.12 6.84
CA ALA A 126 -6.01 -5.13 5.94
C ALA A 126 -4.69 -5.25 6.73
N THR A 127 -4.55 -4.54 7.84
CA THR A 127 -3.38 -4.62 8.72
C THR A 127 -3.21 -6.04 9.28
N ASN A 128 -4.28 -6.65 9.77
CA ASN A 128 -4.26 -8.02 10.25
C ASN A 128 -3.89 -9.01 9.15
N TYR A 129 -4.38 -8.78 7.92
CA TYR A 129 -4.00 -9.60 6.78
C TYR A 129 -2.50 -9.50 6.45
N VAL A 130 -1.94 -8.28 6.48
CA VAL A 130 -0.50 -8.04 6.29
C VAL A 130 0.30 -8.74 7.38
N LEU A 131 -0.11 -8.61 8.66
CA LEU A 131 0.55 -9.28 9.79
C LEU A 131 0.53 -10.81 9.66
N ALA A 132 -0.59 -11.39 9.25
CA ALA A 132 -0.72 -12.83 9.04
C ALA A 132 0.17 -13.36 7.90
N ASN A 133 0.54 -12.51 6.93
CA ASN A 133 1.39 -12.85 5.80
C ASN A 133 2.80 -12.27 5.91
N ALA A 134 3.16 -11.66 7.04
CA ALA A 134 4.39 -10.89 7.20
C ALA A 134 5.65 -11.75 6.95
N GLU A 135 5.69 -12.96 7.47
CA GLU A 135 6.81 -13.89 7.25
C GLU A 135 6.99 -14.21 5.77
N ALA A 136 5.89 -14.60 5.10
CA ALA A 136 5.92 -14.96 3.66
C ALA A 136 6.28 -13.77 2.76
N TRP A 137 6.00 -12.55 3.21
CA TRP A 137 6.29 -11.32 2.46
C TRP A 137 7.61 -10.65 2.87
N GLY A 138 8.31 -11.21 3.86
CA GLY A 138 9.52 -10.61 4.41
C GLY A 138 9.28 -9.24 5.03
N VAL A 139 8.15 -9.07 5.74
CA VAL A 139 7.77 -7.82 6.39
C VAL A 139 8.25 -7.80 7.85
N ASP A 140 8.90 -6.70 8.24
CA ASP A 140 9.21 -6.41 9.64
C ASP A 140 7.96 -5.86 10.35
N THR A 141 7.33 -6.71 11.18
CA THR A 141 6.10 -6.35 11.89
C THR A 141 6.28 -5.23 12.92
N SER A 142 7.53 -4.92 13.29
CA SER A 142 7.85 -3.78 14.16
C SER A 142 7.92 -2.45 13.39
N LYS A 143 7.86 -2.48 12.06
CA LYS A 143 8.02 -1.32 11.17
C LYS A 143 6.87 -1.23 10.17
N ILE A 144 5.64 -1.32 10.66
CA ILE A 144 4.43 -1.09 9.86
C ILE A 144 3.99 0.36 10.02
N MET A 145 3.76 1.02 8.90
CA MET A 145 3.27 2.40 8.84
C MET A 145 1.89 2.42 8.18
N LEU A 146 0.96 3.14 8.79
CA LEU A 146 -0.30 3.50 8.14
C LEU A 146 -0.15 4.86 7.48
N SER A 147 -0.66 4.99 6.27
CA SER A 147 -0.60 6.21 5.47
C SER A 147 -1.88 6.38 4.67
N GLY A 148 -2.14 7.58 4.23
CA GLY A 148 -3.30 7.81 3.37
C GLY A 148 -3.26 9.17 2.68
N SER A 149 -4.05 9.29 1.63
CA SER A 149 -4.22 10.53 0.88
C SER A 149 -5.55 11.18 1.23
N ARG A 150 -5.54 12.47 1.60
CA ARG A 150 -6.74 13.28 1.85
C ARG A 150 -7.72 12.57 2.82
N ALA A 151 -8.93 12.18 2.33
CA ALA A 151 -9.93 11.48 3.13
C ALA A 151 -9.42 10.14 3.68
N GLY A 152 -8.59 9.42 2.95
CA GLY A 152 -7.97 8.18 3.41
C GLY A 152 -6.95 8.37 4.54
N ALA A 153 -6.41 9.59 4.71
CA ALA A 153 -5.50 9.89 5.81
C ALA A 153 -6.24 9.94 7.17
N ILE A 154 -7.53 10.29 7.17
CA ILE A 154 -8.32 10.40 8.42
C ILE A 154 -8.43 9.03 9.11
N PRO A 155 -8.95 7.97 8.47
CA PRO A 155 -9.02 6.66 9.10
C PRO A 155 -7.62 6.05 9.35
N ALA A 156 -6.62 6.35 8.54
CA ALA A 156 -5.26 5.87 8.77
C ALA A 156 -4.61 6.46 10.04
N LEU A 157 -5.07 7.64 10.50
CA LEU A 157 -4.63 8.26 11.76
C LEU A 157 -5.43 7.78 12.98
N GLN A 158 -6.57 7.15 12.76
CA GLN A 158 -7.44 6.64 13.83
C GLN A 158 -7.25 5.14 14.07
N ALA A 159 -6.71 4.42 13.06
CA ALA A 159 -6.39 3.00 13.16
C ALA A 159 -5.03 2.78 13.83
#